data_a85135970c45148f6677abdee5b280bd
#
_entry.id   a85135970c45148f6677abdee5b280bd
#
_cell.length_a   1.000
_cell.length_b   1.000
_cell.length_c   1.000
_cell.angle_alpha   90.00
_cell.angle_beta   90.00
_cell.angle_gamma   90.00
#
_symmetry.space_group_name_H-M   'P 1'
#
loop_
_entity.id
_entity.type
_entity.pdbx_description
1 polymer ?
#
loop_
_entity_poly.entity_id
_entity_poly.type
_entity_poly.pdbx_seq_one_letter_code
_entity_poly.pdbx_strand_id
1 'polypeptide(L)'
;MCIRDSAETPADAKRALDFGAEGIGLFRIEHMFYGEGSEEPLFHLQEMIMANNQDERKTALDSLFPFMKNDIKETLRAMQGLPVTIRLMDPPLHEFIPHDAKRQKKLAKALNINAEELERRSDALKESNPMMGHRGVRLGITHPEITEMQARAILEAAAELSSENVKTFPEIMIPLTGMETEYNHQEKIVRDVAVS
;
A
#
# COMPACT_ATOMS: atom_id res chain seq x y z
N MET A 1 -16.21 -5.91 -25.13
CA MET A 1 -16.00 -4.84 -24.12
C MET A 1 -15.45 -5.54 -22.90
N CYS A 2 -14.22 -5.24 -22.52
CA CYS A 2 -13.64 -5.85 -21.32
C CYS A 2 -14.24 -5.18 -20.07
N ILE A 3 -14.84 -5.96 -19.18
CA ILE A 3 -15.45 -5.44 -17.95
C ILE A 3 -14.43 -5.62 -16.83
N ARG A 4 -13.77 -4.53 -16.44
CA ARG A 4 -12.89 -4.48 -15.27
C ARG A 4 -13.57 -3.66 -14.18
N ASP A 5 -13.72 -4.27 -13.01
CA ASP A 5 -14.33 -3.63 -11.83
C ASP A 5 -13.26 -3.06 -10.89
N SER A 6 -13.67 -2.38 -9.83
CA SER A 6 -12.83 -2.02 -8.71
C SER A 6 -13.10 -2.96 -7.54
N ALA A 7 -12.06 -3.34 -6.82
CA ALA A 7 -12.16 -4.14 -5.61
C ALA A 7 -11.25 -3.57 -4.54
N GLU A 8 -11.65 -3.72 -3.29
CA GLU A 8 -10.93 -3.21 -2.13
C GLU A 8 -10.45 -4.35 -1.22
N THR A 9 -11.10 -5.51 -1.35
CA THR A 9 -10.81 -6.71 -0.59
C THR A 9 -10.87 -7.95 -1.49
N PRO A 10 -10.28 -9.09 -1.07
CA PRO A 10 -10.46 -10.36 -1.77
C PRO A 10 -11.93 -10.78 -1.93
N ALA A 11 -12.78 -10.42 -0.96
CA ALA A 11 -14.22 -10.70 -1.01
C ALA A 11 -14.93 -9.88 -2.09
N ASP A 12 -14.54 -8.62 -2.26
CA ASP A 12 -15.08 -7.76 -3.33
C ASP A 12 -14.63 -8.24 -4.70
N ALA A 13 -13.38 -8.68 -4.85
CA ALA A 13 -12.89 -9.27 -6.08
C ALA A 13 -13.71 -10.50 -6.48
N LYS A 14 -14.02 -11.37 -5.52
CA LYS A 14 -14.87 -12.54 -5.75
C LYS A 14 -16.30 -12.16 -6.14
N ARG A 15 -16.86 -11.16 -5.47
CA ARG A 15 -18.19 -10.63 -5.80
C ARG A 15 -18.22 -10.01 -7.21
N ALA A 16 -17.17 -9.29 -7.61
CA ALA A 16 -17.04 -8.75 -8.97
C ALA A 16 -17.09 -9.87 -10.02
N LEU A 17 -16.43 -11.01 -9.77
CA LEU A 17 -16.50 -12.19 -10.65
C LEU A 17 -17.92 -12.75 -10.74
N ASP A 18 -18.63 -12.84 -9.63
CA ASP A 18 -20.01 -13.33 -9.60
C ASP A 18 -20.95 -12.44 -10.45
N PHE A 19 -20.62 -11.15 -10.58
CA PHE A 19 -21.29 -10.20 -11.47
C PHE A 19 -20.74 -10.16 -12.90
N GLY A 20 -19.78 -11.02 -13.25
CA GLY A 20 -19.27 -11.18 -14.60
C GLY A 20 -18.10 -10.27 -14.96
N ALA A 21 -17.34 -9.78 -13.97
CA ALA A 21 -16.12 -9.04 -14.24
C ALA A 21 -15.05 -9.94 -14.90
N GLU A 22 -14.32 -9.38 -15.85
CA GLU A 22 -13.22 -10.04 -16.57
C GLU A 22 -11.83 -9.62 -16.03
N GLY A 23 -11.80 -8.94 -14.90
CA GLY A 23 -10.59 -8.48 -14.24
C GLY A 23 -10.89 -7.37 -13.23
N ILE A 24 -9.87 -7.00 -12.46
CA ILE A 24 -9.90 -5.83 -11.57
C ILE A 24 -9.06 -4.72 -12.20
N GLY A 25 -9.71 -3.60 -12.52
CA GLY A 25 -9.07 -2.42 -13.09
C GLY A 25 -8.47 -1.48 -12.05
N LEU A 26 -8.90 -1.62 -10.78
CA LEU A 26 -8.35 -0.86 -9.67
C LEU A 26 -8.49 -1.63 -8.36
N PHE A 27 -7.38 -2.14 -7.86
CA PHE A 27 -7.23 -2.65 -6.50
C PHE A 27 -6.41 -1.65 -5.69
N ARG A 28 -6.98 -1.14 -4.60
CA ARG A 28 -6.36 -0.13 -3.74
C ARG A 28 -5.73 -0.80 -2.52
N ILE A 29 -4.41 -0.86 -2.48
CA ILE A 29 -3.66 -1.48 -1.37
C ILE A 29 -4.02 -0.85 -0.02
N GLU A 30 -4.25 0.45 0.03
CA GLU A 30 -4.54 1.18 1.26
C GLU A 30 -5.83 0.77 1.96
N HIS A 31 -6.75 0.09 1.28
CA HIS A 31 -8.01 -0.33 1.88
C HIS A 31 -7.84 -1.43 2.93
N MET A 32 -6.72 -2.16 2.91
CA MET A 32 -6.38 -3.11 3.98
C MET A 32 -6.24 -2.47 5.37
N PHE A 33 -6.06 -1.14 5.43
CA PHE A 33 -5.93 -0.40 6.69
C PHE A 33 -7.27 0.04 7.27
N TYR A 34 -8.37 -0.21 6.57
CA TYR A 34 -9.73 0.14 6.99
C TYR A 34 -10.56 -1.14 7.18
N GLY A 35 -11.24 -1.25 8.30
CA GLY A 35 -12.13 -2.38 8.57
C GLY A 35 -11.75 -3.20 9.79
N GLU A 36 -12.48 -4.29 10.02
CA GLU A 36 -12.21 -5.20 11.14
C GLU A 36 -10.93 -6.01 10.88
N GLY A 37 -10.08 -6.10 11.90
CA GLY A 37 -8.79 -6.80 11.81
C GLY A 37 -7.63 -5.97 11.24
N SER A 38 -7.86 -4.70 10.83
CA SER A 38 -6.82 -3.81 10.30
C SER A 38 -5.96 -3.13 11.38
N GLU A 39 -6.21 -3.37 12.67
CA GLU A 39 -5.55 -2.64 13.76
C GLU A 39 -4.03 -2.82 13.76
N GLU A 40 -3.55 -4.04 13.52
CA GLU A 40 -2.12 -4.36 13.52
C GLU A 40 -1.40 -3.81 12.27
N PRO A 41 -1.85 -4.08 11.03
CA PRO A 41 -1.24 -3.48 9.86
C PRO A 41 -1.33 -1.93 9.84
N LEU A 42 -2.42 -1.35 10.32
CA LEU A 42 -2.53 0.10 10.48
C LEU A 42 -1.50 0.65 11.48
N PHE A 43 -1.25 -0.07 12.56
CA PHE A 43 -0.24 0.33 13.54
C PHE A 43 1.17 0.35 12.91
N HIS A 44 1.56 -0.67 12.16
CA HIS A 44 2.85 -0.71 11.46
C HIS A 44 2.96 0.37 10.37
N LEU A 45 1.86 0.68 9.69
CA LEU A 45 1.81 1.84 8.79
C LEU A 45 2.06 3.15 9.54
N GLN A 46 1.46 3.33 10.71
CA GLN A 46 1.68 4.51 11.55
C GLN A 46 3.12 4.61 12.06
N GLU A 47 3.74 3.49 12.42
CA GLU A 47 5.18 3.44 12.76
C GLU A 47 6.03 3.89 11.56
N MET A 48 5.75 3.41 10.37
CA MET A 48 6.43 3.81 9.13
C MET A 48 6.30 5.31 8.87
N ILE A 49 5.09 5.87 9.02
CA ILE A 49 4.80 7.30 8.82
C ILE A 49 5.57 8.17 9.83
N MET A 50 5.68 7.72 11.08
CA MET A 50 6.32 8.45 12.17
C MET A 50 7.82 8.21 12.28
N ALA A 51 8.41 7.36 11.45
CA ALA A 51 9.83 7.06 11.48
C ALA A 51 10.70 8.30 11.22
N ASN A 52 11.79 8.43 12.00
CA ASN A 52 12.71 9.57 11.89
C ASN A 52 13.75 9.39 10.80
N ASN A 53 14.06 8.14 10.47
CA ASN A 53 15.12 7.78 9.54
C ASN A 53 14.71 6.57 8.70
N GLN A 54 15.53 6.26 7.71
CA GLN A 54 15.26 5.17 6.78
C GLN A 54 15.27 3.79 7.46
N ASP A 55 16.13 3.57 8.45
CA ASP A 55 16.25 2.26 9.13
C ASP A 55 15.00 1.95 9.96
N GLU A 56 14.50 2.94 10.72
CA GLU A 56 13.22 2.82 11.43
C GLU A 56 12.07 2.56 10.45
N ARG A 57 12.06 3.26 9.32
CA ARG A 57 11.03 3.09 8.29
C ARG A 57 11.08 1.70 7.69
N LYS A 58 12.27 1.18 7.35
CA LYS A 58 12.45 -0.18 6.84
C LYS A 58 11.96 -1.22 7.84
N THR A 59 12.29 -1.07 9.12
CA THR A 59 11.82 -1.99 10.17
C THR A 59 10.29 -2.05 10.24
N ALA A 60 9.63 -0.89 10.17
CA ALA A 60 8.16 -0.82 10.14
C ALA A 60 7.58 -1.44 8.86
N LEU A 61 8.22 -1.19 7.70
CA LEU A 61 7.83 -1.78 6.42
C LEU A 61 7.99 -3.31 6.41
N ASP A 62 9.06 -3.84 7.02
CA ASP A 62 9.27 -5.29 7.15
C ASP A 62 8.18 -5.94 8.03
N SER A 63 7.71 -5.23 9.06
CA SER A 63 6.59 -5.68 9.89
C SER A 63 5.25 -5.63 9.16
N LEU A 64 5.07 -4.65 8.27
CA LEU A 64 3.87 -4.49 7.44
C LEU A 64 3.81 -5.47 6.27
N PHE A 65 4.97 -5.85 5.73
CA PHE A 65 5.11 -6.66 4.53
C PHE A 65 4.25 -7.94 4.49
N PRO A 66 4.25 -8.80 5.53
CA PRO A 66 3.49 -10.06 5.49
C PRO A 66 1.98 -9.84 5.37
N PHE A 67 1.44 -8.79 5.97
CA PHE A 67 0.01 -8.45 5.88
C PHE A 67 -0.33 -8.02 4.45
N MET A 68 0.47 -7.13 3.88
CA MET A 68 0.27 -6.64 2.51
C MET A 68 0.40 -7.77 1.49
N LYS A 69 1.44 -8.60 1.60
CA LYS A 69 1.64 -9.74 0.72
C LYS A 69 0.46 -10.72 0.79
N ASN A 70 -0.04 -11.01 1.99
CA ASN A 70 -1.16 -11.93 2.16
C ASN A 70 -2.44 -11.40 1.52
N ASP A 71 -2.78 -10.13 1.73
CA ASP A 71 -3.99 -9.52 1.17
C ASP A 71 -3.96 -9.51 -0.37
N ILE A 72 -2.81 -9.14 -0.94
CA ILE A 72 -2.57 -9.20 -2.39
C ILE A 72 -2.66 -10.64 -2.90
N LYS A 73 -2.04 -11.59 -2.20
CA LYS A 73 -2.04 -13.01 -2.57
C LYS A 73 -3.47 -13.57 -2.64
N GLU A 74 -4.28 -13.29 -1.64
CA GLU A 74 -5.67 -13.77 -1.62
C GLU A 74 -6.53 -13.10 -2.71
N THR A 75 -6.29 -11.83 -3.01
CA THR A 75 -6.94 -11.14 -4.13
C THR A 75 -6.55 -11.76 -5.48
N LEU A 76 -5.25 -11.97 -5.72
CA LEU A 76 -4.76 -12.60 -6.94
C LEU A 76 -5.27 -14.04 -7.08
N ARG A 77 -5.37 -14.78 -5.97
CA ARG A 77 -5.95 -16.13 -5.95
C ARG A 77 -7.42 -16.11 -6.35
N ALA A 78 -8.19 -15.17 -5.80
CA ALA A 78 -9.61 -15.01 -6.15
C ALA A 78 -9.79 -14.69 -7.65
N MET A 79 -8.85 -13.96 -8.24
CA MET A 79 -8.85 -13.55 -9.64
C MET A 79 -8.03 -14.45 -10.57
N GLN A 80 -7.89 -15.72 -10.22
CA GLN A 80 -7.10 -16.69 -11.00
C GLN A 80 -7.40 -16.63 -12.51
N GLY A 81 -6.36 -16.43 -13.31
CA GLY A 81 -6.46 -16.37 -14.78
C GLY A 81 -6.90 -15.01 -15.33
N LEU A 82 -7.20 -14.03 -14.47
CA LEU A 82 -7.66 -12.71 -14.86
C LEU A 82 -6.70 -11.59 -14.41
N PRO A 83 -6.66 -10.46 -15.12
CA PRO A 83 -5.78 -9.35 -14.78
C PRO A 83 -6.27 -8.60 -13.54
N VAL A 84 -5.32 -8.16 -12.70
CA VAL A 84 -5.56 -7.32 -11.52
C VAL A 84 -4.60 -6.15 -11.55
N THR A 85 -5.13 -4.94 -11.76
CA THR A 85 -4.34 -3.70 -11.68
C THR A 85 -4.27 -3.25 -10.22
N ILE A 86 -3.10 -3.38 -9.62
CA ILE A 86 -2.81 -3.04 -8.23
C ILE A 86 -2.20 -1.66 -8.18
N ARG A 87 -2.90 -0.72 -7.56
CA ARG A 87 -2.41 0.65 -7.38
C ARG A 87 -1.52 0.72 -6.14
N LEU A 88 -0.28 1.21 -6.32
CA LEU A 88 0.59 1.51 -5.20
C LEU A 88 -0.05 2.59 -4.30
N MET A 89 0.35 2.63 -3.04
CA MET A 89 -0.23 3.53 -2.03
C MET A 89 -0.31 4.98 -2.52
N ASP A 90 -1.51 5.53 -2.47
CA ASP A 90 -1.82 6.86 -2.99
C ASP A 90 -2.22 7.89 -1.92
N PRO A 91 -2.99 7.55 -0.85
CA PRO A 91 -3.47 8.55 0.08
C PRO A 91 -2.36 9.33 0.78
N PRO A 92 -2.62 10.59 1.18
CA PRO A 92 -1.70 11.36 2.01
C PRO A 92 -1.51 10.68 3.37
N LEU A 93 -0.27 10.65 3.86
CA LEU A 93 0.09 9.91 5.07
C LEU A 93 -0.64 10.39 6.33
N HIS A 94 -1.02 11.66 6.40
CA HIS A 94 -1.72 12.21 7.56
C HIS A 94 -3.12 11.60 7.78
N GLU A 95 -3.75 11.04 6.75
CA GLU A 95 -5.07 10.40 6.87
C GLU A 95 -5.04 9.15 7.75
N PHE A 96 -3.88 8.50 7.87
CA PHE A 96 -3.71 7.30 8.70
C PHE A 96 -3.36 7.60 10.17
N ILE A 97 -3.09 8.86 10.50
CA ILE A 97 -2.76 9.24 11.87
C ILE A 97 -4.04 9.46 12.69
N PRO A 98 -4.16 8.85 13.87
CA PRO A 98 -5.37 9.00 14.67
C PRO A 98 -5.57 10.43 15.14
N HIS A 99 -6.81 10.92 15.05
CA HIS A 99 -7.21 12.25 15.54
C HIS A 99 -7.72 12.22 16.98
N ASP A 100 -8.08 11.04 17.51
CA ASP A 100 -8.55 10.93 18.89
C ASP A 100 -7.39 10.84 19.90
N ALA A 101 -7.51 11.57 21.00
CA ALA A 101 -6.46 11.69 22.02
C ALA A 101 -6.09 10.35 22.69
N LYS A 102 -7.00 9.37 22.73
CA LYS A 102 -6.73 8.06 23.35
C LYS A 102 -5.84 7.22 22.44
N ARG A 103 -6.14 7.19 21.14
CA ARG A 103 -5.32 6.45 20.13
C ARG A 103 -3.97 7.14 19.93
N GLN A 104 -3.94 8.49 19.93
CA GLN A 104 -2.69 9.25 19.89
C GLN A 104 -1.77 8.92 21.06
N LYS A 105 -2.30 8.86 22.30
CA LYS A 105 -1.52 8.45 23.47
C LYS A 105 -1.01 7.00 23.37
N LYS A 106 -1.83 6.10 22.84
CA LYS A 106 -1.42 4.70 22.62
C LYS A 106 -0.26 4.63 21.61
N LEU A 107 -0.38 5.34 20.50
CA LEU A 107 0.64 5.41 19.45
C LEU A 107 1.93 6.07 19.98
N ALA A 108 1.83 7.21 20.65
CA ALA A 108 2.99 7.90 21.24
C ALA A 108 3.76 7.00 22.22
N LYS A 109 3.03 6.26 23.08
CA LYS A 109 3.64 5.30 24.01
C LYS A 109 4.35 4.15 23.28
N ALA A 110 3.75 3.64 22.23
CA ALA A 110 4.32 2.55 21.45
C ALA A 110 5.57 2.97 20.67
N LEU A 111 5.57 4.20 20.14
CA LEU A 111 6.71 4.81 19.46
C LEU A 111 7.78 5.36 20.42
N ASN A 112 7.55 5.26 21.74
CA ASN A 112 8.41 5.81 22.78
C ASN A 112 8.71 7.32 22.60
N ILE A 113 7.71 8.07 22.17
CA ILE A 113 7.74 9.54 22.03
C ILE A 113 6.69 10.18 22.94
N ASN A 114 6.84 11.46 23.25
CA ASN A 114 5.80 12.18 23.98
C ASN A 114 4.63 12.61 23.05
N ALA A 115 3.50 12.94 23.65
CA ALA A 115 2.30 13.32 22.89
C ALA A 115 2.48 14.60 22.08
N GLU A 116 3.24 15.56 22.59
CA GLU A 116 3.54 16.84 21.93
C GLU A 116 4.38 16.62 20.67
N GLU A 117 5.35 15.72 20.73
CA GLU A 117 6.16 15.35 19.58
C GLU A 117 5.35 14.61 18.50
N LEU A 118 4.44 13.72 18.91
CA LEU A 118 3.50 13.07 17.98
C LEU A 118 2.61 14.10 17.28
N GLU A 119 2.05 15.04 18.04
CA GLU A 119 1.20 16.11 17.50
C GLU A 119 1.99 16.99 16.53
N ARG A 120 3.18 17.41 16.90
CA ARG A 120 4.07 18.21 16.03
C ARG A 120 4.36 17.52 14.71
N ARG A 121 4.66 16.19 14.73
CA ARG A 121 4.91 15.42 13.51
C ARG A 121 3.64 15.26 12.69
N SER A 122 2.52 14.98 13.33
CA SER A 122 1.21 14.89 12.67
C SER A 122 0.84 16.22 11.97
N ASP A 123 1.05 17.33 12.65
CA ASP A 123 0.78 18.65 12.08
C ASP A 123 1.70 18.99 10.90
N ALA A 124 2.95 18.57 10.96
CA ALA A 124 3.89 18.74 9.85
C ALA A 124 3.51 17.94 8.57
N LEU A 125 2.72 16.88 8.72
CA LEU A 125 2.21 16.07 7.61
C LEU A 125 0.90 16.63 7.03
N LYS A 126 0.22 17.57 7.70
CA LYS A 126 -1.03 18.14 7.21
C LYS A 126 -0.79 18.98 5.96
N GLU A 127 -1.57 18.69 4.96
CA GLU A 127 -1.52 19.36 3.67
C GLU A 127 -2.68 20.35 3.55
N SER A 128 -2.43 21.54 3.04
CA SER A 128 -3.49 22.52 2.75
C SER A 128 -4.39 22.06 1.61
N ASN A 129 -3.85 21.30 0.67
CA ASN A 129 -4.57 20.64 -0.39
C ASN A 129 -4.09 19.17 -0.52
N PRO A 130 -4.81 18.20 0.07
CA PRO A 130 -4.44 16.79 0.03
C PRO A 130 -4.31 16.22 -1.39
N MET A 131 -5.01 16.78 -2.37
CA MET A 131 -4.96 16.34 -3.77
C MET A 131 -3.61 16.65 -4.42
N MET A 132 -2.94 17.72 -3.99
CA MET A 132 -1.67 18.21 -4.52
C MET A 132 -0.48 17.92 -3.62
N GLY A 133 -0.72 17.24 -2.49
CA GLY A 133 0.24 17.01 -1.44
C GLY A 133 1.28 15.93 -1.71
N HIS A 134 1.99 15.54 -0.65
CA HIS A 134 3.04 14.52 -0.66
C HIS A 134 2.43 13.12 -0.61
N ARG A 135 2.02 12.63 -1.77
CA ARG A 135 1.32 11.34 -1.96
C ARG A 135 1.68 10.69 -3.29
N GLY A 136 1.27 9.44 -3.49
CA GLY A 136 1.44 8.71 -4.74
C GLY A 136 2.90 8.65 -5.19
N VAL A 137 3.16 8.95 -6.46
CA VAL A 137 4.51 8.94 -7.04
C VAL A 137 5.49 9.84 -6.28
N ARG A 138 5.05 10.98 -5.75
CA ARG A 138 5.91 11.92 -5.00
C ARG A 138 6.42 11.28 -3.72
N LEU A 139 5.55 10.54 -3.02
CA LEU A 139 5.93 9.76 -1.85
C LEU A 139 6.95 8.67 -2.20
N GLY A 140 6.71 7.94 -3.30
CA GLY A 140 7.63 6.89 -3.76
C GLY A 140 8.99 7.42 -4.24
N ILE A 141 9.08 8.69 -4.68
CA ILE A 141 10.36 9.33 -5.03
C ILE A 141 11.15 9.69 -3.76
N THR A 142 10.49 10.26 -2.76
CA THR A 142 11.16 10.67 -1.51
C THR A 142 11.47 9.50 -0.58
N HIS A 143 10.67 8.45 -0.66
CA HIS A 143 10.78 7.23 0.16
C HIS A 143 10.71 5.98 -0.73
N PRO A 144 11.74 5.70 -1.54
CA PRO A 144 11.73 4.60 -2.51
C PRO A 144 11.55 3.22 -1.87
N GLU A 145 11.95 3.06 -0.61
CA GLU A 145 11.74 1.84 0.17
C GLU A 145 10.27 1.44 0.33
N ILE A 146 9.34 2.41 0.27
CA ILE A 146 7.90 2.14 0.29
C ILE A 146 7.47 1.47 -1.03
N THR A 147 7.95 1.99 -2.16
CA THR A 147 7.68 1.39 -3.48
C THR A 147 8.31 0.01 -3.60
N GLU A 148 9.56 -0.15 -3.13
CA GLU A 148 10.29 -1.41 -3.12
C GLU A 148 9.51 -2.49 -2.35
N MET A 149 9.07 -2.18 -1.13
CA MET A 149 8.29 -3.11 -0.30
C MET A 149 6.98 -3.52 -0.98
N GLN A 150 6.23 -2.57 -1.54
CA GLN A 150 4.96 -2.86 -2.23
C GLN A 150 5.17 -3.70 -3.49
N ALA A 151 6.17 -3.36 -4.31
CA ALA A 151 6.52 -4.14 -5.51
C ALA A 151 6.91 -5.57 -5.13
N ARG A 152 7.73 -5.73 -4.09
CA ARG A 152 8.12 -7.03 -3.56
C ARG A 152 6.92 -7.84 -3.08
N ALA A 153 5.99 -7.23 -2.36
CA ALA A 153 4.77 -7.90 -1.89
C ALA A 153 3.92 -8.43 -3.06
N ILE A 154 3.78 -7.65 -4.14
CA ILE A 154 3.02 -8.04 -5.33
C ILE A 154 3.72 -9.20 -6.07
N LEU A 155 5.02 -9.06 -6.31
CA LEU A 155 5.79 -10.03 -7.10
C LEU A 155 5.98 -11.34 -6.36
N GLU A 156 6.29 -11.31 -5.05
CA GLU A 156 6.38 -12.54 -4.24
C GLU A 156 5.03 -13.25 -4.14
N ALA A 157 3.92 -12.52 -3.95
CA ALA A 157 2.58 -13.10 -3.93
C ALA A 157 2.27 -13.83 -5.24
N ALA A 158 2.61 -13.22 -6.38
CA ALA A 158 2.42 -13.83 -7.70
C ALA A 158 3.32 -15.05 -7.91
N ALA A 159 4.59 -14.99 -7.47
CA ALA A 159 5.54 -16.10 -7.57
C ALA A 159 5.11 -17.30 -6.71
N GLU A 160 4.67 -17.05 -5.47
CA GLU A 160 4.13 -18.11 -4.61
C GLU A 160 2.90 -18.77 -5.23
N LEU A 161 1.97 -18.00 -5.78
CA LEU A 161 0.78 -18.54 -6.46
C LEU A 161 1.16 -19.33 -7.71
N SER A 162 2.17 -18.89 -8.45
CA SER A 162 2.69 -19.64 -9.60
C SER A 162 3.25 -21.00 -9.17
N SER A 163 3.94 -21.09 -8.03
CA SER A 163 4.41 -22.36 -7.47
C SER A 163 3.29 -23.30 -7.04
N GLU A 164 2.12 -22.73 -6.71
CA GLU A 164 0.88 -23.46 -6.41
C GLU A 164 0.06 -23.82 -7.67
N ASN A 165 0.60 -23.58 -8.89
CA ASN A 165 -0.08 -23.72 -10.19
C ASN A 165 -1.30 -22.79 -10.35
N VAL A 166 -1.33 -21.69 -9.65
CA VAL A 166 -2.34 -20.62 -9.80
C VAL A 166 -1.79 -19.57 -10.76
N LYS A 167 -2.39 -19.45 -11.94
CA LYS A 167 -1.96 -18.45 -12.94
C LYS A 167 -2.52 -17.08 -12.56
N THR A 168 -1.65 -16.07 -12.45
CA THR A 168 -2.02 -14.69 -12.08
C THR A 168 -1.44 -13.69 -13.07
N PHE A 169 -2.08 -12.53 -13.18
CA PHE A 169 -1.66 -11.42 -14.05
C PHE A 169 -1.73 -10.09 -13.29
N PRO A 170 -0.81 -9.85 -12.34
CA PRO A 170 -0.73 -8.56 -11.67
C PRO A 170 -0.22 -7.48 -12.62
N GLU A 171 -0.90 -6.33 -12.61
CA GLU A 171 -0.48 -5.09 -13.25
C GLU A 171 -0.21 -4.06 -12.14
N ILE A 172 0.94 -3.39 -12.17
CA ILE A 172 1.30 -2.40 -11.14
C ILE A 172 0.99 -0.99 -11.65
N MET A 173 0.13 -0.26 -10.94
CA MET A 173 -0.21 1.12 -11.25
C MET A 173 0.54 2.09 -10.33
N ILE A 174 1.35 2.96 -10.92
CA ILE A 174 2.02 4.05 -10.22
C ILE A 174 1.07 5.25 -10.19
N PRO A 175 0.56 5.67 -9.01
CA PRO A 175 -0.44 6.73 -8.91
C PRO A 175 0.15 8.12 -9.08
N LEU A 176 -0.66 9.05 -9.59
CA LEU A 176 -0.37 10.48 -9.70
C LEU A 176 0.86 10.86 -10.52
N THR A 177 1.29 10.00 -11.43
CA THR A 177 2.40 10.29 -12.35
C THR A 177 2.03 11.44 -13.28
N GLY A 178 2.81 12.50 -13.25
CA GLY A 178 2.63 13.69 -14.10
C GLY A 178 3.72 13.88 -15.15
N MET A 179 4.91 13.31 -14.91
CA MET A 179 6.07 13.41 -15.78
C MET A 179 6.70 12.04 -16.07
N GLU A 180 7.26 11.89 -17.25
CA GLU A 180 7.97 10.67 -17.66
C GLU A 180 9.12 10.31 -16.71
N THR A 181 9.83 11.31 -16.21
CA THR A 181 10.93 11.09 -15.26
C THR A 181 10.47 10.47 -13.93
N GLU A 182 9.29 10.85 -13.45
CA GLU A 182 8.69 10.26 -12.25
C GLU A 182 8.34 8.79 -12.49
N TYR A 183 7.74 8.49 -13.65
CA TYR A 183 7.41 7.13 -14.04
C TYR A 183 8.68 6.27 -14.14
N ASN A 184 9.68 6.72 -14.90
CA ASN A 184 10.92 5.98 -15.13
C ASN A 184 11.66 5.69 -13.81
N HIS A 185 11.63 6.64 -12.85
CA HIS A 185 12.21 6.43 -11.53
C HIS A 185 11.52 5.27 -10.79
N GLN A 186 10.19 5.26 -10.74
CA GLN A 186 9.43 4.24 -10.04
C GLN A 186 9.45 2.89 -10.79
N GLU A 187 9.35 2.90 -12.11
CA GLU A 187 9.45 1.69 -12.93
C GLU A 187 10.79 0.99 -12.70
N LYS A 188 11.87 1.76 -12.61
CA LYS A 188 13.20 1.19 -12.33
C LYS A 188 13.21 0.42 -11.01
N ILE A 189 12.64 0.98 -9.93
CA ILE A 189 12.56 0.30 -8.63
C ILE A 189 11.79 -1.02 -8.77
N VAL A 190 10.63 -1.00 -9.42
CA VAL A 190 9.81 -2.20 -9.63
C VAL A 190 10.58 -3.27 -10.42
N ARG A 191 11.32 -2.87 -11.46
CA ARG A 191 12.13 -3.81 -12.26
C ARG A 191 13.32 -4.36 -11.48
N ASP A 192 14.00 -3.52 -10.71
CA ASP A 192 15.12 -3.95 -9.87
C ASP A 192 14.67 -5.01 -8.84
N VAL A 193 13.49 -4.82 -8.25
CA VAL A 193 12.86 -5.82 -7.35
C VAL A 193 12.50 -7.11 -8.09
N ALA A 194 12.04 -7.02 -9.34
CA ALA A 194 11.63 -8.18 -10.11
C ALA A 194 12.79 -9.11 -10.52
N VAL A 195 14.03 -8.65 -10.47
CA VAL A 195 15.24 -9.42 -10.84
C VAL A 195 16.08 -9.83 -9.62
N SER A 196 15.73 -9.34 -8.42
CA SER A 196 16.40 -9.67 -7.15
C SER A 196 15.86 -10.97 -6.54
#